data_9258d21deecf0b078aa48be89babbd44
#
_entry.id   9258d21deecf0b078aa48be89babbd44
#
_cell.length_a   1.000
_cell.length_b   1.000
_cell.length_c   1.000
_cell.angle_alpha   90.00
_cell.angle_beta   90.00
_cell.angle_gamma   90.00
#
_symmetry.space_group_name_H-M   'P 1'
#
loop_
_entity.id
_entity.type
_entity.pdbx_description
1 polymer ?
#
loop_
_entity_poly.entity_id
_entity_poly.type
_entity_poly.pdbx_seq_one_letter_code
_entity_poly.pdbx_strand_id
1 'polypeptide(L)'
;EPEAGDDVYLRFRTARNNVDYVCYIEDGSSLKEAVMEKTDSDGQFDYYEYKITVGSDKLSYSFKVVKGSEVCYYNRLGATMDNQESFHFRIAPGFSTPDWAKGAVMYQIYVDRFCNGDPANDVVDNEYFYIDQNVEHVSDWSRYPSQMDVGCFYGGDLQGVWDKLDYIQNLGVDVIYFNPIFVSPSNHKYDCQDYDHIDPHYGVIVKDGGEPLKSGATDNRQATKYMVRSTAKENLEASDAFFARFVEEVHRRGMKIILDGVFNHCGSFNKWLDGELLYQMSGDYEAGAYVSEDSPYHTFFKFYKDDAWPCNDSYDGWWGHSTLPKLNY
;
A
#
# COMPACT_ATOMS: atom_id res chain seq x y z
N GLU A 1 9.84 -5.58 24.34
CA GLU A 1 10.86 -5.16 23.35
C GLU A 1 12.23 -5.36 23.98
N PRO A 2 12.84 -6.56 23.86
CA PRO A 2 14.07 -6.88 24.56
C PRO A 2 15.28 -6.23 23.87
N GLU A 3 16.22 -5.78 24.71
CA GLU A 3 17.55 -5.31 24.30
C GLU A 3 18.57 -6.46 24.42
N ALA A 4 19.74 -6.28 23.79
CA ALA A 4 20.83 -7.22 23.95
C ALA A 4 21.28 -7.27 25.41
N GLY A 5 21.34 -8.47 25.97
CA GLY A 5 21.65 -8.73 27.39
C GLY A 5 20.43 -8.92 28.27
N ASP A 6 19.22 -8.66 27.77
CA ASP A 6 17.99 -8.89 28.56
C ASP A 6 17.69 -10.37 28.71
N ASP A 7 17.17 -10.71 29.89
CA ASP A 7 16.60 -12.03 30.16
C ASP A 7 15.12 -12.09 29.77
N VAL A 8 14.78 -12.98 28.85
CA VAL A 8 13.41 -13.20 28.36
C VAL A 8 12.94 -14.60 28.74
N TYR A 9 11.72 -14.68 29.29
CA TYR A 9 11.08 -15.95 29.61
C TYR A 9 10.09 -16.30 28.50
N LEU A 10 10.40 -17.35 27.74
CA LEU A 10 9.52 -17.91 26.73
C LEU A 10 8.54 -18.84 27.40
N ARG A 11 7.24 -18.61 27.18
CA ARG A 11 6.17 -19.39 27.78
C ARG A 11 5.41 -20.20 26.76
N PHE A 12 5.09 -21.44 27.11
CA PHE A 12 4.27 -22.31 26.29
C PHE A 12 3.17 -22.93 27.16
N ARG A 13 1.99 -23.16 26.58
CA ARG A 13 0.84 -23.73 27.30
C ARG A 13 0.29 -24.94 26.55
N THR A 14 0.02 -26.04 27.25
CA THR A 14 -0.65 -27.21 26.71
C THR A 14 -1.93 -27.50 27.52
N ALA A 15 -2.82 -28.35 26.97
CA ALA A 15 -3.87 -28.93 27.80
C ALA A 15 -3.23 -29.76 28.91
N ARG A 16 -3.87 -29.78 30.09
CA ARG A 16 -3.37 -30.47 31.28
C ARG A 16 -3.11 -31.96 31.01
N ASN A 17 -1.93 -32.43 31.39
CA ASN A 17 -1.47 -33.82 31.22
C ASN A 17 -1.57 -34.33 29.76
N ASN A 18 -1.48 -33.45 28.79
CA ASN A 18 -1.63 -33.82 27.37
C ASN A 18 -0.31 -34.14 26.66
N VAL A 19 0.82 -33.70 27.20
CA VAL A 19 2.17 -33.89 26.58
C VAL A 19 3.14 -34.39 27.65
N ASP A 20 4.21 -35.08 27.20
CA ASP A 20 5.27 -35.54 28.09
C ASP A 20 6.23 -34.40 28.45
N TYR A 21 6.63 -33.63 27.41
CA TYR A 21 7.47 -32.46 27.59
C TYR A 21 7.38 -31.52 26.37
N VAL A 22 7.85 -30.28 26.55
CA VAL A 22 8.00 -29.28 25.54
C VAL A 22 9.47 -28.87 25.45
N CYS A 23 10.01 -28.73 24.24
CA CYS A 23 11.35 -28.21 24.03
C CYS A 23 11.28 -26.83 23.34
N TYR A 24 12.16 -25.94 23.76
CA TYR A 24 12.59 -24.78 23.02
C TYR A 24 13.59 -25.22 21.93
N ILE A 25 13.40 -24.74 20.72
CA ILE A 25 14.33 -24.94 19.59
C ILE A 25 14.78 -23.57 19.09
N GLU A 26 16.09 -23.39 18.99
CA GLU A 26 16.73 -22.19 18.46
C GLU A 26 17.51 -22.55 17.18
N ASP A 27 17.28 -21.79 16.12
CA ASP A 27 18.07 -21.90 14.89
C ASP A 27 19.32 -21.05 14.97
N GLY A 28 20.41 -21.62 14.52
CA GLY A 28 21.71 -20.93 14.50
C GLY A 28 22.73 -21.74 13.68
N SER A 29 24.01 -21.49 13.89
CA SER A 29 25.10 -22.30 13.32
C SER A 29 25.03 -23.79 13.71
N SER A 30 24.34 -24.09 14.81
CA SER A 30 23.92 -25.42 15.23
C SER A 30 22.54 -25.33 15.87
N LEU A 31 21.69 -26.30 15.58
CA LEU A 31 20.37 -26.40 16.22
C LEU A 31 20.54 -26.61 17.73
N LYS A 32 19.96 -25.71 18.53
CA LYS A 32 19.93 -25.83 19.97
C LYS A 32 18.53 -26.29 20.40
N GLU A 33 18.47 -27.42 21.07
CA GLU A 33 17.23 -27.97 21.64
C GLU A 33 17.38 -28.03 23.17
N ALA A 34 16.40 -27.50 23.91
CA ALA A 34 16.40 -27.54 25.36
C ALA A 34 14.99 -27.83 25.89
N VAL A 35 14.88 -28.73 26.86
CA VAL A 35 13.60 -29.05 27.53
C VAL A 35 13.19 -27.85 28.38
N MET A 36 11.94 -27.42 28.21
CA MET A 36 11.34 -26.34 29.01
C MET A 36 10.92 -26.86 30.39
N GLU A 37 11.07 -26.03 31.41
CA GLU A 37 10.61 -26.33 32.74
C GLU A 37 9.08 -26.18 32.84
N LYS A 38 8.40 -27.19 33.43
CA LYS A 38 6.97 -27.07 33.79
C LYS A 38 6.88 -26.26 35.07
N THR A 39 6.43 -25.01 34.97
CA THR A 39 6.42 -24.04 36.06
C THR A 39 5.09 -23.96 36.80
N ASP A 40 3.98 -24.30 36.13
CA ASP A 40 2.64 -24.20 36.74
C ASP A 40 1.66 -25.19 36.09
N SER A 41 0.55 -25.44 36.79
CA SER A 41 -0.56 -26.23 36.27
C SER A 41 -1.86 -25.77 36.95
N ASP A 42 -2.87 -25.48 36.17
CA ASP A 42 -4.22 -25.18 36.66
C ASP A 42 -5.21 -26.34 36.35
N GLY A 43 -6.51 -26.10 36.51
CA GLY A 43 -7.56 -27.10 36.24
C GLY A 43 -7.62 -27.54 34.76
N GLN A 44 -7.09 -26.77 33.81
CA GLN A 44 -7.22 -26.98 32.37
C GLN A 44 -5.88 -27.08 31.62
N PHE A 45 -4.84 -26.42 32.11
CA PHE A 45 -3.58 -26.25 31.37
C PHE A 45 -2.36 -26.58 32.21
N ASP A 46 -1.29 -26.97 31.52
CA ASP A 46 0.09 -27.03 32.00
C ASP A 46 0.89 -25.92 31.36
N TYR A 47 1.74 -25.23 32.13
CA TYR A 47 2.56 -24.09 31.68
C TYR A 47 4.03 -24.44 31.74
N TYR A 48 4.76 -24.07 30.70
CA TYR A 48 6.17 -24.35 30.53
C TYR A 48 6.92 -23.03 30.30
N GLU A 49 8.11 -22.93 30.88
CA GLU A 49 8.97 -21.77 30.69
C GLU A 49 10.40 -22.17 30.27
N TYR A 50 11.02 -21.36 29.49
CA TYR A 50 12.43 -21.43 29.18
C TYR A 50 13.02 -20.02 29.17
N LYS A 51 14.10 -19.82 29.93
CA LYS A 51 14.80 -18.55 30.03
C LYS A 51 15.89 -18.48 28.98
N ILE A 52 15.92 -17.41 28.22
CA ILE A 52 17.01 -17.04 27.31
C ILE A 52 17.58 -15.69 27.69
N THR A 53 18.87 -15.50 27.47
CA THR A 53 19.50 -14.17 27.46
C THR A 53 19.65 -13.74 26.00
N VAL A 54 19.06 -12.62 25.64
CA VAL A 54 19.02 -12.13 24.25
C VAL A 54 20.41 -11.64 23.84
N GLY A 55 20.92 -12.14 22.71
CA GLY A 55 22.17 -11.69 22.08
C GLY A 55 22.02 -10.38 21.33
N SER A 56 23.06 -9.99 20.58
CA SER A 56 23.03 -8.83 19.66
C SER A 56 22.32 -9.11 18.34
N ASP A 57 22.24 -10.38 17.96
CA ASP A 57 21.69 -10.80 16.67
C ASP A 57 20.22 -11.22 16.78
N LYS A 58 19.53 -11.20 15.64
CA LYS A 58 18.16 -11.73 15.56
C LYS A 58 18.15 -13.20 15.94
N LEU A 59 17.27 -13.56 16.87
CA LEU A 59 17.01 -14.92 17.31
C LEU A 59 15.80 -15.48 16.59
N SER A 60 15.92 -16.71 16.06
CA SER A 60 14.81 -17.46 15.44
C SER A 60 14.54 -18.72 16.25
N TYR A 61 13.29 -18.98 16.64
CA TYR A 61 12.95 -20.11 17.50
C TYR A 61 11.56 -20.68 17.25
N SER A 62 11.38 -21.93 17.67
CA SER A 62 10.10 -22.63 17.67
C SER A 62 9.99 -23.52 18.92
N PHE A 63 8.87 -24.20 19.06
CA PHE A 63 8.68 -25.20 20.13
C PHE A 63 8.46 -26.57 19.52
N LYS A 64 9.05 -27.59 20.16
CA LYS A 64 8.80 -29.01 19.87
C LYS A 64 8.00 -29.59 21.02
N VAL A 65 6.89 -30.23 20.70
CA VAL A 65 5.98 -30.83 21.66
C VAL A 65 5.99 -32.33 21.48
N VAL A 66 6.20 -33.08 22.56
CA VAL A 66 6.37 -34.53 22.51
C VAL A 66 5.36 -35.24 23.40
N LYS A 67 4.74 -36.32 22.86
CA LYS A 67 3.86 -37.23 23.59
C LYS A 67 4.09 -38.66 23.10
N GLY A 68 4.71 -39.50 23.91
CA GLY A 68 5.12 -40.86 23.51
C GLY A 68 6.08 -40.82 22.32
N SER A 69 5.66 -41.43 21.22
CA SER A 69 6.37 -41.37 19.93
C SER A 69 5.91 -40.24 19.00
N GLU A 70 4.89 -39.51 19.37
CA GLU A 70 4.36 -38.41 18.57
C GLU A 70 5.15 -37.11 18.85
N VAL A 71 5.51 -36.43 17.76
CA VAL A 71 6.20 -35.15 17.80
C VAL A 71 5.48 -34.16 16.90
N CYS A 72 5.23 -32.96 17.42
CA CYS A 72 4.82 -31.84 16.59
C CYS A 72 5.62 -30.57 16.95
N TYR A 73 5.63 -29.62 16.03
CA TYR A 73 6.31 -28.35 16.17
C TYR A 73 5.27 -27.23 16.23
N TYR A 74 5.54 -26.21 17.03
CA TYR A 74 4.69 -25.04 17.12
C TYR A 74 5.46 -23.78 16.74
N ASN A 75 4.96 -23.10 15.74
CA ASN A 75 5.54 -21.89 15.18
C ASN A 75 4.43 -20.88 14.82
N ARG A 76 4.70 -19.86 14.00
CA ARG A 76 3.71 -18.84 13.60
C ARG A 76 2.51 -19.39 12.80
N LEU A 77 2.60 -20.58 12.24
CA LEU A 77 1.47 -21.27 11.60
C LEU A 77 0.60 -22.04 12.61
N GLY A 78 1.05 -22.17 13.86
CA GLY A 78 0.45 -23.05 14.85
C GLY A 78 1.17 -24.41 14.90
N ALA A 79 0.43 -25.49 15.17
CA ALA A 79 0.99 -26.84 15.24
C ALA A 79 1.23 -27.43 13.84
N THR A 80 2.45 -27.90 13.58
CA THR A 80 2.88 -28.51 12.32
C THR A 80 3.62 -29.82 12.59
N MET A 81 3.62 -30.76 11.63
CA MET A 81 4.33 -32.04 11.77
C MET A 81 5.84 -31.90 11.50
N ASP A 82 6.23 -30.87 10.76
CA ASP A 82 7.62 -30.60 10.38
C ASP A 82 8.10 -29.28 10.99
N ASN A 83 9.39 -29.21 11.31
CA ASN A 83 10.02 -27.97 11.76
C ASN A 83 10.23 -27.02 10.55
N GLN A 84 9.27 -26.09 10.36
CA GLN A 84 9.29 -25.17 9.24
C GLN A 84 9.98 -23.84 9.63
N GLU A 85 11.29 -23.76 9.41
CA GLU A 85 12.17 -22.66 9.82
C GLU A 85 11.70 -21.27 9.32
N SER A 86 11.12 -21.19 8.11
CA SER A 86 10.59 -19.94 7.54
C SER A 86 9.47 -19.31 8.40
N PHE A 87 8.84 -20.11 9.25
CA PHE A 87 7.74 -19.70 10.11
C PHE A 87 8.10 -19.63 11.59
N HIS A 88 9.35 -19.76 11.96
CA HIS A 88 9.79 -19.62 13.34
C HIS A 88 9.44 -18.24 13.91
N PHE A 89 9.22 -18.19 15.22
CA PHE A 89 9.13 -16.92 15.97
C PHE A 89 10.48 -16.23 15.93
N ARG A 90 10.47 -14.90 16.02
CA ARG A 90 11.69 -14.10 15.96
C ARG A 90 11.72 -13.07 17.07
N ILE A 91 12.87 -12.92 17.69
CA ILE A 91 13.22 -11.80 18.55
C ILE A 91 14.28 -10.97 17.83
N ALA A 92 14.02 -9.68 17.66
CA ALA A 92 14.95 -8.73 17.09
C ALA A 92 15.36 -7.77 18.21
N PRO A 93 16.57 -7.90 18.78
CA PRO A 93 17.02 -7.03 19.87
C PRO A 93 17.07 -5.57 19.41
N GLY A 94 16.69 -4.65 20.30
CA GLY A 94 16.64 -3.22 19.98
C GLY A 94 15.53 -2.80 19.02
N PHE A 95 14.68 -3.74 18.54
CA PHE A 95 13.50 -3.38 17.76
C PHE A 95 12.40 -2.89 18.69
N SER A 96 11.94 -1.67 18.45
CA SER A 96 10.78 -1.13 19.15
C SER A 96 9.75 -0.59 18.17
N THR A 97 8.48 -0.85 18.46
CA THR A 97 7.38 -0.19 17.76
C THR A 97 7.20 1.21 18.35
N PRO A 98 7.07 2.26 17.52
CA PRO A 98 6.81 3.62 18.01
C PRO A 98 5.60 3.64 18.97
N ASP A 99 5.71 4.35 20.06
CA ASP A 99 4.68 4.36 21.12
C ASP A 99 3.32 4.82 20.62
N TRP A 100 3.30 5.76 19.68
CA TRP A 100 2.06 6.25 19.07
C TRP A 100 1.30 5.16 18.28
N ALA A 101 1.99 4.12 17.80
CA ALA A 101 1.36 3.02 17.02
C ALA A 101 0.76 1.93 17.92
N LYS A 102 1.17 1.89 19.20
CA LYS A 102 0.70 0.87 20.15
C LYS A 102 -0.72 1.17 20.60
N GLY A 103 -1.67 0.35 20.12
CA GLY A 103 -3.10 0.52 20.41
C GLY A 103 -3.79 1.64 19.63
N ALA A 104 -3.15 2.22 18.61
CA ALA A 104 -3.72 3.26 17.78
C ALA A 104 -4.95 2.78 17.00
N VAL A 105 -5.98 3.61 16.97
CA VAL A 105 -7.17 3.43 16.13
C VAL A 105 -6.87 4.01 14.75
N MET A 106 -6.83 3.16 13.73
CA MET A 106 -6.58 3.55 12.36
C MET A 106 -7.88 3.58 11.56
N TYR A 107 -8.12 4.67 10.82
CA TYR A 107 -9.27 4.81 9.93
C TYR A 107 -8.77 4.92 8.48
N GLN A 108 -9.11 3.92 7.66
CA GLN A 108 -8.75 3.90 6.25
C GLN A 108 -9.76 4.67 5.42
N ILE A 109 -9.29 5.55 4.55
CA ILE A 109 -10.12 6.39 3.68
C ILE A 109 -9.83 6.06 2.21
N TYR A 110 -10.88 5.65 1.50
CA TYR A 110 -10.94 5.65 0.05
C TYR A 110 -11.53 7.00 -0.38
N VAL A 111 -10.67 7.91 -0.82
CA VAL A 111 -10.99 9.35 -0.94
C VAL A 111 -12.17 9.61 -1.86
N ASP A 112 -12.19 9.04 -3.08
CA ASP A 112 -13.29 9.19 -4.04
C ASP A 112 -14.68 8.86 -3.46
N ARG A 113 -14.73 7.98 -2.45
CA ARG A 113 -15.96 7.45 -1.86
C ARG A 113 -16.23 7.97 -0.45
N PHE A 114 -15.57 9.05 -0.02
CA PHE A 114 -15.70 9.54 1.35
C PHE A 114 -16.55 10.80 1.46
N CYS A 115 -16.13 11.89 0.85
CA CYS A 115 -16.86 13.17 0.88
C CYS A 115 -16.35 14.08 -0.24
N ASN A 116 -17.23 14.68 -1.02
CA ASN A 116 -16.90 15.74 -1.97
C ASN A 116 -16.92 17.10 -1.22
N GLY A 117 -15.80 17.79 -1.20
CA GLY A 117 -15.64 19.11 -0.56
C GLY A 117 -15.45 20.23 -1.58
N ASP A 118 -14.93 19.94 -2.77
CA ASP A 118 -14.72 20.91 -3.84
C ASP A 118 -15.16 20.34 -5.21
N PRO A 119 -16.42 20.53 -5.61
CA PRO A 119 -16.90 20.04 -6.92
C PRO A 119 -16.16 20.62 -8.14
N ALA A 120 -15.28 21.63 -7.97
CA ALA A 120 -14.52 22.18 -9.09
C ALA A 120 -13.38 21.26 -9.54
N ASN A 121 -12.93 20.35 -8.67
CA ASN A 121 -11.90 19.37 -8.99
C ASN A 121 -12.45 18.03 -9.49
N ASP A 122 -13.78 17.84 -9.51
CA ASP A 122 -14.40 16.59 -9.94
C ASP A 122 -13.96 16.16 -11.35
N VAL A 123 -13.73 14.86 -11.54
CA VAL A 123 -13.63 14.27 -12.87
C VAL A 123 -14.96 14.44 -13.59
N VAL A 124 -14.93 14.96 -14.82
CA VAL A 124 -16.16 15.15 -15.61
C VAL A 124 -16.42 13.98 -16.56
N ASP A 125 -17.64 13.84 -17.04
CA ASP A 125 -18.01 12.81 -18.01
C ASP A 125 -17.12 12.89 -19.26
N ASN A 126 -16.60 11.73 -19.69
CA ASN A 126 -15.72 11.58 -20.85
C ASN A 126 -14.40 12.38 -20.74
N GLU A 127 -13.95 12.73 -19.57
CA GLU A 127 -12.71 13.49 -19.41
C GLU A 127 -11.52 12.74 -20.08
N TYR A 128 -11.49 11.41 -19.99
CA TYR A 128 -10.55 10.51 -20.68
C TYR A 128 -11.15 9.11 -20.83
N PHE A 129 -10.41 8.23 -21.52
CA PHE A 129 -10.76 6.82 -21.69
C PHE A 129 -9.83 5.95 -20.84
N TYR A 130 -10.40 5.01 -20.05
CA TYR A 130 -9.62 4.12 -19.22
C TYR A 130 -10.30 2.75 -19.07
N ILE A 131 -9.56 1.66 -19.28
CA ILE A 131 -10.03 0.27 -19.19
C ILE A 131 -11.41 0.09 -19.85
N ASP A 132 -11.42 0.15 -21.20
CA ASP A 132 -12.55 -0.10 -22.06
C ASP A 132 -13.77 0.83 -21.88
N GLN A 133 -13.65 1.94 -21.15
CA GLN A 133 -14.75 2.90 -20.96
C GLN A 133 -14.27 4.36 -20.89
N ASN A 134 -15.12 5.28 -21.29
CA ASN A 134 -14.95 6.68 -20.92
C ASN A 134 -15.30 6.86 -19.44
N VAL A 135 -14.56 7.71 -18.74
CA VAL A 135 -14.84 7.99 -17.33
C VAL A 135 -16.18 8.69 -17.14
N GLU A 136 -16.82 8.46 -16.00
CA GLU A 136 -18.13 8.96 -15.63
C GLU A 136 -18.10 9.67 -14.27
N HIS A 137 -18.73 10.85 -14.17
CA HIS A 137 -19.03 11.48 -12.88
C HIS A 137 -20.34 10.93 -12.33
N VAL A 138 -20.31 10.37 -11.11
CA VAL A 138 -21.48 9.79 -10.43
C VAL A 138 -22.01 10.79 -9.41
N SER A 139 -23.07 11.51 -9.78
CA SER A 139 -23.71 12.49 -8.89
C SER A 139 -24.61 11.85 -7.80
N ASP A 140 -25.14 10.63 -8.06
CA ASP A 140 -25.95 9.90 -7.09
C ASP A 140 -25.08 9.03 -6.17
N TRP A 141 -24.74 9.54 -5.01
CA TRP A 141 -23.96 8.83 -3.99
C TRP A 141 -24.67 7.60 -3.39
N SER A 142 -25.95 7.39 -3.67
CA SER A 142 -26.68 6.17 -3.28
C SER A 142 -26.52 5.02 -4.27
N ARG A 143 -25.99 5.29 -5.46
CA ARG A 143 -25.70 4.29 -6.47
C ARG A 143 -24.69 3.26 -5.94
N TYR A 144 -25.03 1.97 -6.02
CA TYR A 144 -24.09 0.91 -5.65
C TYR A 144 -22.96 0.79 -6.68
N PRO A 145 -21.69 0.61 -6.22
CA PRO A 145 -20.59 0.30 -7.10
C PRO A 145 -20.84 -0.99 -7.88
N SER A 146 -20.46 -1.00 -9.16
CA SER A 146 -20.49 -2.20 -9.99
C SER A 146 -19.13 -2.89 -10.01
N GLN A 147 -19.10 -4.11 -10.55
CA GLN A 147 -17.84 -4.78 -10.86
C GLN A 147 -17.13 -3.98 -11.97
N MET A 148 -15.83 -3.71 -11.80
CA MET A 148 -15.01 -2.95 -12.76
C MET A 148 -15.46 -1.49 -12.98
N ASP A 149 -15.93 -0.81 -11.94
CA ASP A 149 -16.30 0.62 -12.02
C ASP A 149 -15.14 1.58 -11.76
N VAL A 150 -13.92 1.19 -12.16
CA VAL A 150 -12.68 1.93 -11.92
C VAL A 150 -12.66 3.35 -12.54
N GLY A 151 -13.48 3.58 -13.55
CA GLY A 151 -13.68 4.88 -14.21
C GLY A 151 -14.92 5.64 -13.76
N CYS A 152 -15.63 5.20 -12.68
CA CYS A 152 -16.80 5.88 -12.13
C CYS A 152 -16.40 6.67 -10.89
N PHE A 153 -16.39 7.99 -10.97
CA PHE A 153 -15.93 8.89 -9.92
C PHE A 153 -17.11 9.52 -9.18
N TYR A 154 -17.09 9.46 -7.84
CA TYR A 154 -18.10 10.07 -6.97
C TYR A 154 -17.66 11.47 -6.49
N GLY A 155 -16.46 11.88 -6.83
CA GLY A 155 -15.97 13.22 -6.54
C GLY A 155 -15.50 13.44 -5.10
N GLY A 156 -15.29 12.38 -4.30
CA GLY A 156 -14.66 12.55 -2.99
C GLY A 156 -13.23 13.06 -3.15
N ASP A 157 -12.83 14.00 -2.27
CA ASP A 157 -11.57 14.72 -2.34
C ASP A 157 -10.95 15.01 -0.96
N LEU A 158 -9.75 15.58 -0.94
CA LEU A 158 -9.06 15.93 0.31
C LEU A 158 -9.71 17.12 1.04
N GLN A 159 -10.41 18.01 0.35
CA GLN A 159 -11.21 19.05 1.00
C GLN A 159 -12.38 18.44 1.78
N GLY A 160 -13.06 17.44 1.19
CA GLY A 160 -14.11 16.70 1.87
C GLY A 160 -13.61 15.93 3.09
N VAL A 161 -12.39 15.37 3.02
CA VAL A 161 -11.76 14.77 4.22
C VAL A 161 -11.46 15.84 5.26
N TRP A 162 -10.95 17.02 4.85
CA TRP A 162 -10.71 18.15 5.75
C TRP A 162 -11.98 18.56 6.48
N ASP A 163 -13.07 18.71 5.76
CA ASP A 163 -14.37 19.11 6.32
C ASP A 163 -14.94 18.07 7.30
N LYS A 164 -14.46 16.83 7.23
CA LYS A 164 -14.84 15.73 8.13
C LYS A 164 -13.83 15.44 9.25
N LEU A 165 -12.79 16.25 9.43
CA LEU A 165 -11.78 16.01 10.47
C LEU A 165 -12.37 16.00 11.89
N ASP A 166 -13.38 16.82 12.17
CA ASP A 166 -14.06 16.80 13.47
C ASP A 166 -14.81 15.47 13.70
N TYR A 167 -15.46 14.94 12.66
CA TYR A 167 -16.11 13.63 12.72
C TYR A 167 -15.07 12.52 12.97
N ILE A 168 -13.97 12.51 12.24
CA ILE A 168 -12.90 11.52 12.38
C ILE A 168 -12.29 11.58 13.78
N GLN A 169 -11.98 12.77 14.29
CA GLN A 169 -11.43 12.97 15.62
C GLN A 169 -12.41 12.52 16.73
N ASN A 170 -13.71 12.81 16.58
CA ASN A 170 -14.74 12.41 17.54
C ASN A 170 -14.99 10.89 17.57
N LEU A 171 -14.60 10.14 16.52
CA LEU A 171 -14.57 8.69 16.53
C LEU A 171 -13.41 8.11 17.35
N GLY A 172 -12.48 8.95 17.82
CA GLY A 172 -11.29 8.50 18.55
C GLY A 172 -10.20 7.93 17.63
N VAL A 173 -10.13 8.42 16.39
CA VAL A 173 -9.09 8.00 15.42
C VAL A 173 -7.75 8.65 15.76
N ASP A 174 -6.71 7.83 15.83
CA ASP A 174 -5.33 8.27 16.03
C ASP A 174 -4.57 8.43 14.71
N VAL A 175 -4.94 7.64 13.69
CA VAL A 175 -4.22 7.57 12.41
C VAL A 175 -5.21 7.52 11.25
N ILE A 176 -5.06 8.44 10.29
CA ILE A 176 -5.73 8.38 8.98
C ILE A 176 -4.82 7.62 8.02
N TYR A 177 -5.30 6.51 7.47
CA TYR A 177 -4.63 5.79 6.39
C TYR A 177 -5.34 6.10 5.08
N PHE A 178 -4.66 6.75 4.15
CA PHE A 178 -5.20 6.97 2.82
C PHE A 178 -4.91 5.80 1.89
N ASN A 179 -5.92 5.29 1.16
CA ASN A 179 -5.69 4.64 -0.11
C ASN A 179 -4.86 5.60 -0.99
N PRO A 180 -4.19 5.13 -2.05
CA PRO A 180 -3.34 5.99 -2.86
C PRO A 180 -4.03 7.30 -3.24
N ILE A 181 -3.29 8.42 -3.16
CA ILE A 181 -3.77 9.79 -3.46
C ILE A 181 -2.93 10.51 -4.51
N PHE A 182 -1.94 9.81 -5.05
CA PHE A 182 -1.08 10.33 -6.13
C PHE A 182 -1.84 10.37 -7.46
N VAL A 183 -1.34 11.18 -8.42
CA VAL A 183 -1.96 11.27 -9.74
C VAL A 183 -2.17 9.88 -10.35
N SER A 184 -3.40 9.55 -10.73
CA SER A 184 -3.77 8.24 -11.28
C SER A 184 -5.09 8.29 -12.04
N PRO A 185 -5.24 7.49 -13.11
CA PRO A 185 -6.44 7.53 -13.94
C PRO A 185 -7.64 6.78 -13.35
N SER A 186 -7.47 5.91 -12.36
CA SER A 186 -8.61 5.24 -11.72
C SER A 186 -9.10 5.98 -10.48
N ASN A 187 -10.33 5.67 -10.08
CA ASN A 187 -10.90 6.16 -8.83
C ASN A 187 -10.18 5.61 -7.59
N HIS A 188 -9.60 4.40 -7.67
CA HIS A 188 -8.86 3.77 -6.56
C HIS A 188 -7.38 4.15 -6.49
N LYS A 189 -6.81 4.71 -7.56
CA LYS A 189 -5.44 5.25 -7.69
C LYS A 189 -4.28 4.27 -7.40
N TYR A 190 -4.53 2.96 -7.49
CA TYR A 190 -3.45 1.95 -7.43
C TYR A 190 -2.64 1.84 -8.72
N ASP A 191 -3.03 2.51 -9.79
CA ASP A 191 -2.41 2.60 -11.10
C ASP A 191 -1.72 3.96 -11.27
N CYS A 192 -0.73 4.22 -10.42
CA CYS A 192 -0.09 5.52 -10.27
C CYS A 192 0.48 6.06 -11.59
N GLN A 193 0.08 7.29 -11.93
CA GLN A 193 0.55 8.04 -13.09
C GLN A 193 1.76 8.92 -12.74
N ASP A 194 1.75 9.55 -11.57
CA ASP A 194 2.85 10.36 -11.06
C ASP A 194 3.00 10.18 -9.56
N TYR A 195 4.14 9.63 -9.11
CA TYR A 195 4.43 9.39 -7.70
C TYR A 195 4.87 10.63 -6.93
N ASP A 196 5.24 11.70 -7.63
CA ASP A 196 5.83 12.89 -7.00
C ASP A 196 4.77 13.87 -6.51
N HIS A 197 3.51 13.74 -6.99
CA HIS A 197 2.48 14.75 -6.78
C HIS A 197 1.13 14.15 -6.36
N ILE A 198 0.41 14.92 -5.54
CA ILE A 198 -0.98 14.65 -5.19
C ILE A 198 -1.87 14.87 -6.43
N ASP A 199 -2.82 13.98 -6.66
CA ASP A 199 -3.76 14.10 -7.77
C ASP A 199 -4.58 15.40 -7.68
N PRO A 200 -4.56 16.27 -8.68
CA PRO A 200 -5.34 17.51 -8.67
C PRO A 200 -6.85 17.30 -8.56
N HIS A 201 -7.38 16.14 -8.98
CA HIS A 201 -8.78 15.77 -8.75
C HIS A 201 -9.10 15.44 -7.29
N TYR A 202 -8.07 15.20 -6.46
CA TYR A 202 -8.21 15.11 -5.01
C TYR A 202 -7.71 16.36 -4.29
N GLY A 203 -6.91 17.17 -4.98
CA GLY A 203 -6.30 18.40 -4.47
C GLY A 203 -6.96 19.67 -5.00
N VAL A 204 -6.18 20.47 -5.74
CA VAL A 204 -6.61 21.79 -6.23
C VAL A 204 -6.29 21.95 -7.70
N ILE A 205 -7.30 22.28 -8.51
CA ILE A 205 -7.15 22.65 -9.91
C ILE A 205 -7.16 24.16 -10.04
N VAL A 206 -5.99 24.79 -10.28
CA VAL A 206 -5.86 26.25 -10.49
C VAL A 206 -5.82 26.60 -11.99
N LYS A 207 -5.43 25.65 -12.82
CA LYS A 207 -5.41 25.78 -14.27
C LYS A 207 -6.35 24.73 -14.85
N ASP A 208 -7.53 25.16 -15.27
CA ASP A 208 -8.53 24.34 -15.93
C ASP A 208 -8.66 24.78 -17.39
N GLY A 209 -8.72 23.81 -18.31
CA GLY A 209 -8.79 24.09 -19.73
C GLY A 209 -8.86 22.83 -20.56
N GLY A 210 -8.86 23.00 -21.88
CA GLY A 210 -9.02 21.88 -22.79
C GLY A 210 -10.46 21.33 -22.80
N GLU A 211 -10.66 20.24 -23.53
CA GLU A 211 -11.97 19.63 -23.74
C GLU A 211 -11.92 18.16 -23.33
N PRO A 212 -13.01 17.62 -22.77
CA PRO A 212 -13.17 16.18 -22.58
C PRO A 212 -13.24 15.47 -23.92
N LEU A 213 -13.07 14.15 -23.92
CA LEU A 213 -13.25 13.34 -25.12
C LEU A 213 -14.71 13.43 -25.60
N LYS A 214 -14.91 13.31 -26.91
CA LYS A 214 -16.24 13.05 -27.45
C LYS A 214 -16.71 11.68 -26.97
N SER A 215 -18.00 11.55 -26.68
CA SER A 215 -18.58 10.28 -26.26
C SER A 215 -18.18 9.14 -27.21
N GLY A 216 -17.61 8.07 -26.66
CA GLY A 216 -17.10 6.91 -27.40
C GLY A 216 -15.74 7.09 -28.06
N ALA A 217 -15.08 8.24 -27.93
CA ALA A 217 -13.68 8.38 -28.34
C ALA A 217 -12.76 7.68 -27.33
N THR A 218 -11.68 7.06 -27.82
CA THR A 218 -10.77 6.24 -27.03
C THR A 218 -9.30 6.71 -27.07
N ASP A 219 -9.02 7.74 -27.85
CA ASP A 219 -7.66 8.30 -28.02
C ASP A 219 -7.38 9.39 -26.99
N ASN A 220 -6.67 9.06 -25.93
CA ASN A 220 -6.35 9.98 -24.85
C ASN A 220 -5.45 11.16 -25.26
N ARG A 221 -4.81 11.12 -26.41
CA ARG A 221 -4.13 12.31 -26.98
C ARG A 221 -5.07 13.48 -27.25
N GLN A 222 -6.38 13.20 -27.35
CA GLN A 222 -7.43 14.19 -27.51
C GLN A 222 -8.09 14.57 -26.16
N ALA A 223 -7.76 13.92 -25.07
CA ALA A 223 -8.24 14.20 -23.72
C ALA A 223 -7.54 15.43 -23.12
N THR A 224 -7.65 16.57 -23.82
CA THR A 224 -6.87 17.77 -23.49
C THR A 224 -7.25 18.36 -22.15
N LYS A 225 -8.49 18.16 -21.67
CA LYS A 225 -8.91 18.56 -20.33
C LYS A 225 -8.16 17.78 -19.26
N TYR A 226 -8.16 16.45 -19.35
CA TYR A 226 -7.42 15.60 -18.43
C TYR A 226 -5.92 15.90 -18.43
N MET A 227 -5.36 16.07 -19.63
CA MET A 227 -3.94 16.42 -19.78
C MET A 227 -3.61 17.71 -19.01
N VAL A 228 -4.40 18.79 -19.20
CA VAL A 228 -4.17 20.05 -18.48
C VAL A 228 -4.33 19.88 -16.98
N ARG A 229 -5.38 19.17 -16.53
CA ARG A 229 -5.65 18.97 -15.11
C ARG A 229 -4.58 18.14 -14.41
N SER A 230 -4.12 17.04 -15.03
CA SER A 230 -3.24 16.04 -14.42
C SER A 230 -1.73 16.25 -14.65
N THR A 231 -1.32 17.09 -15.62
CA THR A 231 0.10 17.29 -15.94
C THR A 231 0.59 18.73 -15.80
N ALA A 232 -0.31 19.72 -15.70
CA ALA A 232 0.13 21.11 -15.52
C ALA A 232 0.79 21.31 -14.16
N LYS A 233 2.03 21.78 -14.13
CA LYS A 233 2.82 21.95 -12.91
C LYS A 233 2.12 22.83 -11.87
N GLU A 234 1.39 23.84 -12.31
CA GLU A 234 0.63 24.73 -11.44
C GLU A 234 -0.43 23.97 -10.61
N ASN A 235 -1.09 22.96 -11.20
CA ASN A 235 -2.07 22.12 -10.51
C ASN A 235 -1.39 21.16 -9.54
N LEU A 236 -0.30 20.53 -9.96
CA LEU A 236 0.48 19.60 -9.17
C LEU A 236 1.03 20.30 -7.90
N GLU A 237 1.70 21.44 -8.08
CA GLU A 237 2.25 22.25 -6.98
C GLU A 237 1.16 22.79 -6.04
N ALA A 238 0.01 23.22 -6.57
CA ALA A 238 -1.11 23.69 -5.77
C ALA A 238 -1.72 22.56 -4.90
N SER A 239 -1.81 21.36 -5.46
CA SER A 239 -2.32 20.18 -4.77
C SER A 239 -1.35 19.73 -3.66
N ASP A 240 -0.05 19.72 -3.92
CA ASP A 240 0.97 19.42 -2.91
C ASP A 240 0.95 20.45 -1.77
N ALA A 241 0.84 21.74 -2.11
CA ALA A 241 0.76 22.80 -1.11
C ALA A 241 -0.53 22.70 -0.27
N PHE A 242 -1.64 22.28 -0.87
CA PHE A 242 -2.88 22.00 -0.14
C PHE A 242 -2.67 20.82 0.82
N PHE A 243 -2.10 19.72 0.33
CA PHE A 243 -1.88 18.52 1.14
C PHE A 243 -0.90 18.79 2.30
N ALA A 244 0.13 19.59 2.10
CA ALA A 244 1.03 19.98 3.18
C ALA A 244 0.25 20.69 4.33
N ARG A 245 -0.62 21.63 4.02
CA ARG A 245 -1.48 22.29 5.03
C ARG A 245 -2.47 21.32 5.69
N PHE A 246 -3.01 20.37 4.91
CA PHE A 246 -3.87 19.32 5.43
C PHE A 246 -3.13 18.46 6.48
N VAL A 247 -1.90 18.06 6.18
CA VAL A 247 -1.04 17.29 7.11
C VAL A 247 -0.77 18.08 8.40
N GLU A 248 -0.47 19.37 8.27
CA GLU A 248 -0.28 20.26 9.43
C GLU A 248 -1.53 20.29 10.34
N GLU A 249 -2.71 20.42 9.74
CA GLU A 249 -3.97 20.44 10.48
C GLU A 249 -4.26 19.11 11.19
N VAL A 250 -4.03 17.97 10.50
CA VAL A 250 -4.19 16.63 11.09
C VAL A 250 -3.23 16.45 12.27
N HIS A 251 -1.97 16.86 12.12
CA HIS A 251 -0.98 16.79 13.18
C HIS A 251 -1.32 17.73 14.36
N ARG A 252 -1.83 18.93 14.09
CA ARG A 252 -2.30 19.86 15.11
C ARG A 252 -3.42 19.27 15.97
N ARG A 253 -4.24 18.40 15.39
CA ARG A 253 -5.31 17.65 16.09
C ARG A 253 -4.78 16.44 16.85
N GLY A 254 -3.47 16.15 16.81
CA GLY A 254 -2.85 15.01 17.48
C GLY A 254 -2.93 13.69 16.70
N MET A 255 -3.52 13.69 15.52
CA MET A 255 -3.62 12.52 14.64
C MET A 255 -2.38 12.38 13.74
N LYS A 256 -2.20 11.19 13.14
CA LYS A 256 -1.13 10.86 12.19
C LYS A 256 -1.72 10.54 10.82
N ILE A 257 -0.86 10.56 9.79
CA ILE A 257 -1.21 10.15 8.42
C ILE A 257 -0.28 9.04 7.97
N ILE A 258 -0.85 8.06 7.28
CA ILE A 258 -0.14 7.04 6.52
C ILE A 258 -0.61 7.13 5.07
N LEU A 259 0.33 7.16 4.12
CA LEU A 259 0.07 7.11 2.69
C LEU A 259 0.33 5.70 2.15
N ASP A 260 -0.56 5.23 1.29
CA ASP A 260 -0.37 3.99 0.56
C ASP A 260 0.57 4.23 -0.64
N GLY A 261 1.69 3.54 -0.66
CA GLY A 261 2.68 3.60 -1.75
C GLY A 261 2.68 2.32 -2.58
N VAL A 262 2.26 2.42 -3.84
CA VAL A 262 2.20 1.30 -4.78
C VAL A 262 3.50 1.24 -5.57
N PHE A 263 4.49 0.46 -5.11
CA PHE A 263 5.84 0.44 -5.71
C PHE A 263 6.15 -0.81 -6.56
N ASN A 264 5.27 -1.82 -6.60
CA ASN A 264 5.46 -3.01 -7.43
C ASN A 264 5.09 -2.82 -8.90
N HIS A 265 4.26 -1.85 -9.22
CA HIS A 265 3.85 -1.47 -10.57
C HIS A 265 3.42 0.00 -10.57
N CYS A 266 3.33 0.59 -11.75
CA CYS A 266 2.67 1.87 -11.99
C CYS A 266 1.45 1.67 -12.91
N GLY A 267 0.78 2.76 -13.30
CA GLY A 267 -0.25 2.72 -14.35
C GLY A 267 0.34 2.85 -15.76
N SER A 268 -0.41 2.48 -16.80
CA SER A 268 -0.02 2.72 -18.20
C SER A 268 0.09 4.20 -18.55
N PHE A 269 -0.59 5.07 -17.80
CA PHE A 269 -0.54 6.52 -17.89
C PHE A 269 0.72 7.13 -17.25
N ASN A 270 1.53 6.32 -16.53
CA ASN A 270 2.66 6.81 -15.75
C ASN A 270 3.67 7.57 -16.61
N LYS A 271 4.16 8.72 -16.07
CA LYS A 271 5.08 9.63 -16.77
C LYS A 271 6.40 8.98 -17.19
N TRP A 272 6.87 7.95 -16.47
CA TRP A 272 8.09 7.22 -16.81
C TRP A 272 7.90 6.30 -18.01
N LEU A 273 6.66 5.78 -18.22
CA LEU A 273 6.30 4.98 -19.38
C LEU A 273 5.74 5.82 -20.52
N ASP A 274 4.78 6.70 -20.20
CA ASP A 274 3.98 7.53 -21.12
C ASP A 274 3.26 6.72 -22.21
N GLY A 275 2.63 5.60 -21.77
CA GLY A 275 1.90 4.72 -22.70
C GLY A 275 0.73 5.37 -23.43
N GLU A 276 0.16 6.43 -22.84
CA GLU A 276 -0.94 7.20 -23.42
C GLU A 276 -0.49 8.50 -24.14
N LEU A 277 0.83 8.76 -24.18
CA LEU A 277 1.46 9.92 -24.83
C LEU A 277 1.02 11.28 -24.27
N LEU A 278 0.56 11.34 -23.02
CA LEU A 278 0.07 12.56 -22.38
C LEU A 278 1.21 13.53 -22.07
N TYR A 279 2.33 13.00 -21.56
CA TYR A 279 3.51 13.77 -21.17
C TYR A 279 4.30 14.26 -22.38
N GLN A 280 4.41 13.44 -23.42
CA GLN A 280 5.02 13.86 -24.67
C GLN A 280 4.23 15.01 -25.32
N MET A 281 2.90 14.98 -25.26
CA MET A 281 2.04 16.02 -25.80
C MET A 281 2.12 17.34 -25.03
N SER A 282 2.39 17.30 -23.71
CA SER A 282 2.57 18.51 -22.90
C SER A 282 3.86 19.25 -23.20
N GLY A 283 4.90 18.55 -23.67
CA GLY A 283 6.19 19.13 -24.04
C GLY A 283 7.10 19.57 -22.88
N ASP A 284 6.67 19.36 -21.64
CA ASP A 284 7.35 19.81 -20.42
C ASP A 284 8.09 18.68 -19.68
N TYR A 285 8.08 17.47 -20.22
CA TYR A 285 8.60 16.27 -19.59
C TYR A 285 9.57 15.52 -20.49
N GLU A 286 10.44 14.72 -19.88
CA GLU A 286 11.30 13.79 -20.60
C GLU A 286 10.45 12.71 -21.30
N ALA A 287 10.96 12.19 -22.41
CA ALA A 287 10.27 11.13 -23.15
C ALA A 287 10.13 9.87 -22.28
N GLY A 288 8.94 9.31 -22.21
CA GLY A 288 8.69 8.05 -21.50
C GLY A 288 9.35 6.84 -22.18
N ALA A 289 9.53 5.76 -21.41
CA ALA A 289 10.17 4.53 -21.89
C ALA A 289 9.37 3.81 -23.01
N TYR A 290 8.06 4.00 -23.06
CA TYR A 290 7.23 3.51 -24.16
C TYR A 290 7.56 4.25 -25.48
N VAL A 291 7.85 5.55 -25.37
CA VAL A 291 8.05 6.45 -26.51
C VAL A 291 9.44 6.28 -27.13
N SER A 292 10.47 6.10 -26.29
CA SER A 292 11.87 6.09 -26.75
C SER A 292 12.73 5.08 -25.99
N GLU A 293 13.57 4.36 -26.73
CA GLU A 293 14.62 3.52 -26.16
C GLU A 293 15.66 4.33 -25.38
N ASP A 294 15.92 5.57 -25.79
CA ASP A 294 16.86 6.49 -25.14
C ASP A 294 16.25 7.21 -23.91
N SER A 295 15.03 6.84 -23.49
CA SER A 295 14.39 7.41 -22.32
C SER A 295 15.24 7.21 -21.06
N PRO A 296 15.39 8.23 -20.20
CA PRO A 296 16.06 8.08 -18.90
C PRO A 296 15.35 7.06 -17.99
N TYR A 297 14.10 6.73 -18.27
CA TYR A 297 13.29 5.76 -17.53
C TYR A 297 13.29 4.35 -18.14
N HIS A 298 14.05 4.10 -19.21
CA HIS A 298 14.05 2.82 -19.93
C HIS A 298 14.31 1.63 -18.98
N THR A 299 15.28 1.77 -18.06
CA THR A 299 15.65 0.71 -17.11
C THR A 299 14.63 0.46 -16.00
N PHE A 300 13.62 1.33 -15.86
CA PHE A 300 12.55 1.14 -14.87
C PHE A 300 11.58 0.04 -15.27
N PHE A 301 11.61 -0.37 -16.54
CA PHE A 301 10.74 -1.40 -17.10
C PHE A 301 11.57 -2.47 -17.81
N LYS A 302 10.99 -3.67 -17.90
CA LYS A 302 11.58 -4.75 -18.70
C LYS A 302 10.81 -4.88 -19.99
N PHE A 303 11.47 -4.60 -21.11
CA PHE A 303 10.95 -4.80 -22.47
C PHE A 303 11.42 -6.13 -23.05
N TYR A 304 10.66 -6.69 -23.98
CA TYR A 304 10.93 -7.98 -24.63
C TYR A 304 11.26 -7.87 -26.11
N LYS A 305 11.12 -6.70 -26.74
CA LYS A 305 11.38 -6.45 -28.16
C LYS A 305 12.19 -5.17 -28.30
N ASP A 306 13.44 -5.30 -28.74
CA ASP A 306 14.36 -4.18 -28.91
C ASP A 306 14.09 -3.38 -30.20
N ASP A 307 13.32 -3.92 -31.15
CA ASP A 307 13.00 -3.31 -32.44
C ASP A 307 11.58 -2.70 -32.50
N ALA A 308 10.90 -2.58 -31.35
CA ALA A 308 9.51 -2.14 -31.30
C ALA A 308 9.33 -0.62 -31.06
N TRP A 309 10.41 0.14 -30.84
CA TRP A 309 10.32 1.60 -30.75
C TRP A 309 10.12 2.28 -32.11
N PRO A 310 9.44 3.44 -32.13
CA PRO A 310 8.72 4.08 -31.02
C PRO A 310 7.42 3.35 -30.65
N CYS A 311 6.95 3.61 -29.42
CA CYS A 311 5.72 3.03 -28.88
C CYS A 311 5.83 1.53 -28.57
N ASN A 312 6.86 1.18 -27.81
CA ASN A 312 7.12 -0.21 -27.44
C ASN A 312 6.17 -0.70 -26.32
N ASP A 313 5.21 -1.55 -26.68
CA ASP A 313 4.21 -2.15 -25.80
C ASP A 313 4.62 -3.51 -25.18
N SER A 314 5.88 -3.93 -25.44
CA SER A 314 6.36 -5.27 -25.03
C SER A 314 6.90 -5.33 -23.60
N TYR A 315 6.44 -4.46 -22.71
CA TYR A 315 6.88 -4.44 -21.32
C TYR A 315 6.20 -5.48 -20.43
N ASP A 316 6.83 -5.79 -19.29
CA ASP A 316 6.28 -6.72 -18.29
C ASP A 316 5.15 -6.06 -17.50
N GLY A 317 4.02 -6.73 -17.41
CA GLY A 317 2.84 -6.28 -16.66
C GLY A 317 2.68 -7.03 -15.33
N TRP A 318 2.25 -6.33 -14.27
CA TRP A 318 1.90 -6.94 -13.00
C TRP A 318 0.76 -7.94 -13.20
N TRP A 319 1.01 -9.20 -12.86
CA TRP A 319 0.13 -10.34 -13.17
C TRP A 319 -0.29 -10.44 -14.65
N GLY A 320 0.51 -9.89 -15.55
CA GLY A 320 0.25 -9.92 -17.00
C GLY A 320 -0.69 -8.81 -17.50
N HIS A 321 -1.08 -7.87 -16.66
CA HIS A 321 -1.93 -6.73 -17.06
C HIS A 321 -1.09 -5.60 -17.66
N SER A 322 -1.32 -5.25 -18.93
CA SER A 322 -0.65 -4.15 -19.63
C SER A 322 -0.97 -2.77 -19.05
N THR A 323 -2.14 -2.62 -18.40
CA THR A 323 -2.52 -1.40 -17.68
C THR A 323 -1.75 -1.17 -16.38
N LEU A 324 -1.01 -2.18 -15.92
CA LEU A 324 -0.21 -2.17 -14.69
C LEU A 324 1.25 -2.53 -14.98
N PRO A 325 2.01 -1.65 -15.64
CA PRO A 325 3.43 -1.89 -15.95
C PRO A 325 4.23 -2.18 -14.68
N LYS A 326 4.92 -3.32 -14.67
CA LYS A 326 5.74 -3.75 -13.54
C LYS A 326 7.01 -2.92 -13.46
N LEU A 327 7.31 -2.40 -12.27
CA LEU A 327 8.56 -1.70 -12.00
C LEU A 327 9.71 -2.69 -11.78
N ASN A 328 10.88 -2.31 -12.26
CA ASN A 328 12.12 -3.08 -12.16
C ASN A 328 12.92 -2.58 -10.95
N TYR A 329 13.33 -3.47 -10.03
CA TYR A 329 14.09 -3.12 -8.83
C TYR A 329 15.54 -3.60 -8.94
#